data_48fb55fa2ac31c23a18b117d3c669afd
#
_entry.id   48fb55fa2ac31c23a18b117d3c669afd
#
_cell.length_a   1.000
_cell.length_b   1.000
_cell.length_c   1.000
_cell.angle_alpha   90.00
_cell.angle_beta   90.00
_cell.angle_gamma   90.00
#
_symmetry.space_group_name_H-M   'P 1'
#
loop_
_entity.id
_entity.type
_entity.pdbx_description
1 polymer ?
#
loop_
_entity_poly.entity_id
_entity_poly.type
_entity_poly.pdbx_seq_one_letter_code
_entity_poly.pdbx_strand_id
1 'polypeptide(L)'
;RLSNEFSAYIVPKPNTQHKGFELVMSEINRAVKFGFTKAEIGRVVSEYTSSYENQIAGLGNRSHGQIVREIQTNYLENAHITDLTKEFKIAKVLFSQLTQKELLTQIQKLYIKNNRSVVVTGVKGNKNLTKEAAVTIINTVENDTTLQGYAEETNTKPLMSGVDLVTGSIVSEKEDKEIGSTIFTLSNGINVHYKFVDKNKNDVKLSAVSYGGQSLLE
;
A
#
# COMPACT_ATOMS: atom_id res chain seq x y z
N ARG A 1 -22.92 -1.87 6.48
CA ARG A 1 -22.13 -2.00 7.73
C ARG A 1 -22.94 -1.54 8.92
N LEU A 2 -22.92 -2.29 10.01
CA LEU A 2 -23.65 -1.95 11.22
C LEU A 2 -22.87 -0.94 12.12
N SER A 3 -21.57 -0.78 11.89
CA SER A 3 -20.70 0.13 12.65
C SER A 3 -19.45 0.50 11.85
N ASN A 4 -18.86 1.64 12.19
CA ASN A 4 -17.52 1.99 11.74
C ASN A 4 -16.50 1.33 12.67
N GLU A 5 -15.45 0.79 12.09
CA GLU A 5 -14.39 0.08 12.80
C GLU A 5 -13.02 0.65 12.40
N PHE A 6 -12.18 0.89 13.39
CA PHE A 6 -10.75 1.10 13.22
C PHE A 6 -10.03 -0.17 13.64
N SER A 7 -9.31 -0.79 12.73
CA SER A 7 -8.57 -2.01 12.99
C SER A 7 -7.12 -1.91 12.52
N ALA A 8 -6.21 -2.50 13.29
CA ALA A 8 -4.82 -2.69 12.91
C ALA A 8 -4.50 -4.19 12.94
N TYR A 9 -3.84 -4.66 11.90
CA TYR A 9 -3.45 -6.06 11.75
C TYR A 9 -1.94 -6.17 11.60
N ILE A 10 -1.32 -7.07 12.37
CA ILE A 10 0.12 -7.31 12.33
C ILE A 10 0.43 -8.79 12.21
N VAL A 11 1.47 -9.12 11.48
CA VAL A 11 2.05 -10.47 11.39
C VAL A 11 3.50 -10.38 11.88
N PRO A 12 3.75 -10.57 13.18
CA PRO A 12 5.10 -10.52 13.72
C PRO A 12 5.87 -11.80 13.33
N LYS A 13 7.20 -11.70 13.30
CA LYS A 13 8.04 -12.89 13.18
C LYS A 13 7.82 -13.84 14.37
N PRO A 14 8.10 -15.14 14.21
CA PRO A 14 8.00 -16.09 15.32
C PRO A 14 8.69 -15.57 16.60
N ASN A 15 8.04 -15.76 17.75
CA ASN A 15 8.52 -15.33 19.07
C ASN A 15 8.71 -13.80 19.27
N THR A 16 8.22 -12.95 18.37
CA THR A 16 8.32 -11.48 18.47
C THR A 16 6.97 -10.78 18.67
N GLN A 17 5.91 -11.50 19.05
CA GLN A 17 4.56 -10.94 19.18
C GLN A 17 4.49 -9.76 20.17
N HIS A 18 5.17 -9.85 21.32
CA HIS A 18 5.19 -8.77 22.32
C HIS A 18 5.76 -7.48 21.71
N LYS A 19 6.95 -7.57 21.11
CA LYS A 19 7.59 -6.41 20.48
C LYS A 19 6.78 -5.86 19.30
N GLY A 20 6.21 -6.76 18.47
CA GLY A 20 5.35 -6.36 17.36
C GLY A 20 4.11 -5.61 17.82
N PHE A 21 3.45 -6.10 18.86
CA PHE A 21 2.29 -5.45 19.45
C PHE A 21 2.63 -4.08 20.08
N GLU A 22 3.72 -4.00 20.82
CA GLU A 22 4.23 -2.76 21.40
C GLU A 22 4.51 -1.70 20.31
N LEU A 23 5.20 -2.09 19.23
CA LEU A 23 5.50 -1.19 18.12
C LEU A 23 4.23 -0.65 17.46
N VAL A 24 3.27 -1.52 17.16
CA VAL A 24 2.01 -1.09 16.53
C VAL A 24 1.23 -0.17 17.47
N MET A 25 1.13 -0.50 18.74
CA MET A 25 0.47 0.36 19.73
C MET A 25 1.16 1.71 19.87
N SER A 26 2.49 1.75 19.80
CA SER A 26 3.28 2.98 19.83
C SER A 26 3.01 3.85 18.60
N GLU A 27 2.93 3.25 17.40
CA GLU A 27 2.63 3.99 16.17
C GLU A 27 1.18 4.52 16.15
N ILE A 28 0.22 3.72 16.61
CA ILE A 28 -1.16 4.18 16.76
C ILE A 28 -1.22 5.35 17.74
N ASN A 29 -0.56 5.24 18.90
CA ASN A 29 -0.53 6.28 19.92
C ASN A 29 0.17 7.55 19.41
N ARG A 30 1.22 7.41 18.62
CA ARG A 30 1.91 8.52 17.93
C ARG A 30 0.95 9.26 17.00
N ALA A 31 0.24 8.54 16.13
CA ALA A 31 -0.75 9.13 15.23
C ALA A 31 -1.88 9.84 15.99
N VAL A 32 -2.36 9.26 17.09
CA VAL A 32 -3.42 9.84 17.93
C VAL A 32 -2.95 11.09 18.68
N LYS A 33 -1.69 11.13 19.14
CA LYS A 33 -1.14 12.29 19.89
C LYS A 33 -0.68 13.41 18.98
N PHE A 34 -0.01 13.09 17.87
CA PHE A 34 0.73 14.07 17.05
C PHE A 34 0.18 14.21 15.62
N GLY A 35 -0.68 13.29 15.19
CA GLY A 35 -1.19 13.27 13.80
C GLY A 35 -0.15 12.78 12.81
N PHE A 36 -0.22 13.34 11.61
CA PHE A 36 0.58 12.95 10.46
C PHE A 36 1.37 14.15 9.93
N THR A 37 2.57 13.91 9.41
CA THR A 37 3.39 14.94 8.76
C THR A 37 2.80 15.32 7.40
N LYS A 38 3.17 16.48 6.87
CA LYS A 38 2.78 16.89 5.51
C LYS A 38 3.33 15.94 4.46
N ALA A 39 4.54 15.42 4.67
CA ALA A 39 5.14 14.46 3.76
C ALA A 39 4.37 13.13 3.71
N GLU A 40 3.89 12.63 4.86
CA GLU A 40 3.03 11.44 4.91
C GLU A 40 1.71 11.68 4.18
N ILE A 41 1.04 12.78 4.44
CA ILE A 41 -0.20 13.15 3.76
C ILE A 41 0.03 13.27 2.25
N GLY A 42 1.10 13.94 1.83
CA GLY A 42 1.46 14.12 0.42
C GLY A 42 1.70 12.79 -0.29
N ARG A 43 2.37 11.83 0.34
CA ARG A 43 2.57 10.48 -0.22
C ARG A 43 1.23 9.76 -0.43
N VAL A 44 0.35 9.77 0.56
CA VAL A 44 -0.96 9.14 0.46
C VAL A 44 -1.82 9.79 -0.60
N VAL A 45 -1.85 11.13 -0.67
CA VAL A 45 -2.58 11.87 -1.72
C VAL A 45 -2.04 11.53 -3.11
N SER A 46 -0.71 11.43 -3.27
CA SER A 46 -0.09 11.04 -4.53
C SER A 46 -0.45 9.61 -4.94
N GLU A 47 -0.47 8.67 -3.99
CA GLU A 47 -0.88 7.29 -4.21
C GLU A 47 -2.35 7.18 -4.65
N TYR A 48 -3.26 7.85 -3.96
CA TYR A 48 -4.67 7.90 -4.36
C TYR A 48 -4.86 8.55 -5.73
N THR A 49 -4.15 9.64 -6.01
CA THR A 49 -4.18 10.31 -7.31
C THR A 49 -3.78 9.36 -8.43
N SER A 50 -2.64 8.69 -8.27
CA SER A 50 -2.16 7.69 -9.25
C SER A 50 -3.12 6.51 -9.38
N SER A 51 -3.74 6.09 -8.29
CA SER A 51 -4.75 5.02 -8.30
C SER A 51 -5.98 5.41 -9.14
N TYR A 52 -6.51 6.64 -8.95
CA TYR A 52 -7.62 7.13 -9.76
C TYR A 52 -7.25 7.23 -11.24
N GLU A 53 -6.07 7.77 -11.56
CA GLU A 53 -5.60 7.90 -12.93
C GLU A 53 -5.49 6.53 -13.63
N ASN A 54 -4.93 5.53 -12.94
CA ASN A 54 -4.84 4.16 -13.45
C ASN A 54 -6.23 3.52 -13.63
N GLN A 55 -7.15 3.71 -12.71
CA GLN A 55 -8.51 3.20 -12.82
C GLN A 55 -9.26 3.84 -14.00
N ILE A 56 -9.10 5.16 -14.20
CA ILE A 56 -9.70 5.87 -15.33
C ILE A 56 -9.11 5.37 -16.66
N ALA A 57 -7.79 5.21 -16.73
CA ALA A 57 -7.13 4.65 -17.91
C ALA A 57 -7.60 3.22 -18.23
N GLY A 58 -7.91 2.43 -17.18
CA GLY A 58 -8.37 1.05 -17.28
C GLY A 58 -9.88 0.88 -17.49
N LEU A 59 -10.70 1.94 -17.56
CA LEU A 59 -12.16 1.84 -17.63
C LEU A 59 -12.67 0.96 -18.79
N GLY A 60 -11.99 1.01 -19.96
CA GLY A 60 -12.33 0.16 -21.12
C GLY A 60 -11.98 -1.32 -20.95
N ASN A 61 -11.19 -1.67 -19.95
CA ASN A 61 -10.69 -3.03 -19.74
C ASN A 61 -11.35 -3.71 -18.51
N ARG A 62 -12.40 -3.11 -17.93
CA ARG A 62 -13.10 -3.69 -16.78
C ARG A 62 -13.72 -5.04 -17.12
N SER A 63 -13.51 -6.03 -16.27
CA SER A 63 -14.16 -7.33 -16.39
C SER A 63 -15.65 -7.26 -16.03
N HIS A 64 -16.45 -8.18 -16.58
CA HIS A 64 -17.87 -8.30 -16.20
C HIS A 64 -18.04 -8.50 -14.69
N GLY A 65 -17.15 -9.25 -14.04
CA GLY A 65 -17.18 -9.45 -12.59
C GLY A 65 -16.99 -8.16 -11.78
N GLN A 66 -16.17 -7.22 -12.25
CA GLN A 66 -16.02 -5.90 -11.61
C GLN A 66 -17.32 -5.09 -11.74
N ILE A 67 -17.94 -5.10 -12.90
CA ILE A 67 -19.22 -4.39 -13.14
C ILE A 67 -20.33 -4.99 -12.28
N VAL A 68 -20.45 -6.30 -12.25
CA VAL A 68 -21.46 -6.99 -11.42
C VAL A 68 -21.26 -6.67 -9.94
N ARG A 69 -20.03 -6.65 -9.45
CA ARG A 69 -19.72 -6.30 -8.05
C ARG A 69 -20.13 -4.87 -7.72
N GLU A 70 -19.91 -3.92 -8.62
CA GLU A 70 -20.33 -2.53 -8.47
C GLU A 70 -21.86 -2.43 -8.32
N ILE A 71 -22.59 -3.13 -9.19
CA ILE A 71 -24.07 -3.21 -9.12
C ILE A 71 -24.55 -3.86 -7.82
N GLN A 72 -23.90 -4.96 -7.40
CA GLN A 72 -24.22 -5.62 -6.13
C GLN A 72 -23.98 -4.70 -4.93
N THR A 73 -22.87 -3.97 -4.89
CA THR A 73 -22.54 -3.03 -3.82
C THR A 73 -23.56 -1.87 -3.79
N ASN A 74 -23.97 -1.38 -4.96
CA ASN A 74 -25.03 -0.39 -5.05
C ASN A 74 -26.33 -0.90 -4.44
N TYR A 75 -26.76 -2.11 -4.83
CA TYR A 75 -28.04 -2.68 -4.37
C TYR A 75 -28.02 -3.08 -2.87
N LEU A 76 -26.95 -3.73 -2.40
CA LEU A 76 -26.88 -4.28 -1.05
C LEU A 76 -26.45 -3.24 0.00
N GLU A 77 -25.60 -2.30 -0.37
CA GLU A 77 -24.99 -1.34 0.55
C GLU A 77 -25.47 0.10 0.32
N ASN A 78 -26.36 0.30 -0.66
CA ASN A 78 -26.83 1.62 -1.08
C ASN A 78 -25.67 2.56 -1.50
N ALA A 79 -24.60 1.99 -2.02
CA ALA A 79 -23.47 2.75 -2.54
C ALA A 79 -23.83 3.39 -3.89
N HIS A 80 -23.34 4.59 -4.15
CA HIS A 80 -23.60 5.25 -5.43
C HIS A 80 -22.71 4.68 -6.54
N ILE A 81 -23.32 4.44 -7.71
CA ILE A 81 -22.57 4.21 -8.95
C ILE A 81 -22.29 5.58 -9.54
N THR A 82 -21.02 5.96 -9.57
CA THR A 82 -20.58 7.30 -10.01
C THR A 82 -19.72 7.21 -11.27
N ASP A 83 -19.70 8.31 -12.02
CA ASP A 83 -18.69 8.51 -13.05
C ASP A 83 -17.33 8.75 -12.36
N LEU A 84 -16.40 7.81 -12.52
CA LEU A 84 -15.09 7.83 -11.87
C LEU A 84 -14.29 9.10 -12.20
N THR A 85 -14.48 9.67 -13.40
CA THR A 85 -13.81 10.92 -13.78
C THR A 85 -14.36 12.11 -13.00
N LYS A 86 -15.67 12.14 -12.74
CA LYS A 86 -16.28 13.19 -11.92
C LYS A 86 -15.91 13.02 -10.46
N GLU A 87 -15.92 11.79 -9.97
CA GLU A 87 -15.49 11.46 -8.61
C GLU A 87 -14.05 11.92 -8.37
N PHE A 88 -13.13 11.64 -9.30
CA PHE A 88 -11.75 12.08 -9.20
C PHE A 88 -11.60 13.60 -9.18
N LYS A 89 -12.40 14.34 -9.94
CA LYS A 89 -12.40 15.83 -9.86
C LYS A 89 -12.78 16.32 -8.46
N ILE A 90 -13.79 15.71 -7.85
CA ILE A 90 -14.21 16.02 -6.48
C ILE A 90 -13.10 15.63 -5.49
N ALA A 91 -12.54 14.42 -5.62
CA ALA A 91 -11.47 13.94 -4.77
C ALA A 91 -10.24 14.88 -4.79
N LYS A 92 -9.83 15.39 -5.97
CA LYS A 92 -8.75 16.38 -6.08
C LYS A 92 -9.01 17.65 -5.28
N VAL A 93 -10.24 18.17 -5.32
CA VAL A 93 -10.61 19.33 -4.53
C VAL A 93 -10.52 19.03 -3.03
N LEU A 94 -11.05 17.88 -2.60
CA LEU A 94 -10.99 17.46 -1.20
C LEU A 94 -9.54 17.25 -0.74
N PHE A 95 -8.70 16.61 -1.54
CA PHE A 95 -7.28 16.40 -1.22
C PHE A 95 -6.52 17.72 -1.08
N SER A 96 -6.83 18.74 -1.91
CA SER A 96 -6.19 20.06 -1.80
C SER A 96 -6.57 20.84 -0.54
N GLN A 97 -7.69 20.50 0.07
CA GLN A 97 -8.19 21.13 1.29
C GLN A 97 -7.82 20.37 2.57
N LEU A 98 -7.25 19.16 2.43
CA LEU A 98 -6.95 18.30 3.55
C LEU A 98 -5.84 18.89 4.44
N THR A 99 -6.12 19.01 5.74
CA THR A 99 -5.18 19.54 6.72
C THR A 99 -4.73 18.50 7.74
N GLN A 100 -3.53 18.68 8.28
CA GLN A 100 -3.00 17.86 9.38
C GLN A 100 -3.96 17.85 10.59
N LYS A 101 -4.56 19.02 10.91
CA LYS A 101 -5.49 19.18 12.03
C LYS A 101 -6.78 18.36 11.85
N GLU A 102 -7.32 18.34 10.64
CA GLU A 102 -8.53 17.54 10.35
C GLU A 102 -8.24 16.05 10.51
N LEU A 103 -7.11 15.56 9.97
CA LEU A 103 -6.72 14.17 10.10
C LEU A 103 -6.45 13.80 11.57
N LEU A 104 -5.77 14.65 12.34
CA LEU A 104 -5.59 14.44 13.77
C LEU A 104 -6.93 14.33 14.49
N THR A 105 -7.87 15.23 14.19
CA THR A 105 -9.21 15.20 14.77
C THR A 105 -9.95 13.90 14.42
N GLN A 106 -9.81 13.41 13.19
CA GLN A 106 -10.47 12.18 12.77
C GLN A 106 -9.86 10.94 13.43
N ILE A 107 -8.53 10.81 13.51
CA ILE A 107 -7.90 9.66 14.17
C ILE A 107 -8.25 9.64 15.66
N GLN A 108 -8.32 10.78 16.32
CA GLN A 108 -8.73 10.89 17.72
C GLN A 108 -10.18 10.46 17.94
N LYS A 109 -11.09 10.73 17.01
CA LYS A 109 -12.47 10.23 17.06
C LYS A 109 -12.59 8.73 16.83
N LEU A 110 -11.71 8.17 15.99
CA LEU A 110 -11.70 6.74 15.71
C LEU A 110 -11.05 5.93 16.84
N TYR A 111 -10.09 6.50 17.53
CA TYR A 111 -9.39 5.84 18.62
C TYR A 111 -10.18 5.96 19.94
N ILE A 112 -11.09 5.03 20.17
CA ILE A 112 -11.93 4.98 21.36
C ILE A 112 -11.33 3.97 22.36
N LYS A 113 -11.03 4.42 23.58
CA LYS A 113 -10.49 3.53 24.66
C LYS A 113 -11.49 2.47 25.09
N ASN A 114 -12.76 2.81 25.08
CA ASN A 114 -13.85 1.89 25.34
C ASN A 114 -14.20 1.11 24.05
N ASN A 115 -14.79 -0.08 24.21
CA ASN A 115 -15.18 -0.93 23.09
C ASN A 115 -14.00 -1.34 22.18
N ARG A 116 -12.90 -1.76 22.81
CA ARG A 116 -11.68 -2.21 22.15
C ARG A 116 -11.52 -3.71 22.33
N SER A 117 -11.15 -4.42 21.27
CA SER A 117 -10.83 -5.83 21.29
C SER A 117 -9.42 -6.08 20.73
N VAL A 118 -8.73 -7.04 21.31
CA VAL A 118 -7.44 -7.54 20.81
C VAL A 118 -7.57 -9.04 20.60
N VAL A 119 -7.32 -9.48 19.38
CA VAL A 119 -7.31 -10.90 19.02
C VAL A 119 -5.89 -11.31 18.70
N VAL A 120 -5.38 -12.28 19.42
CA VAL A 120 -4.03 -12.84 19.23
C VAL A 120 -4.16 -14.28 18.79
N THR A 121 -3.57 -14.61 17.66
CA THR A 121 -3.43 -15.97 17.15
C THR A 121 -1.97 -16.37 17.19
N GLY A 122 -1.67 -17.62 17.50
CA GLY A 122 -0.30 -18.09 17.57
C GLY A 122 -0.21 -19.61 17.56
N VAL A 123 1.00 -20.11 17.37
CA VAL A 123 1.30 -21.55 17.37
C VAL A 123 1.43 -22.03 18.80
N LYS A 124 0.79 -23.17 19.13
CA LYS A 124 0.91 -23.81 20.44
C LYS A 124 2.39 -24.14 20.74
N GLY A 125 2.84 -23.80 21.93
CA GLY A 125 4.22 -24.02 22.37
C GLY A 125 5.17 -22.83 22.12
N ASN A 126 4.77 -21.83 21.34
CA ASN A 126 5.56 -20.60 21.17
C ASN A 126 5.28 -19.58 22.30
N LYS A 127 6.16 -18.59 22.42
CA LYS A 127 5.97 -17.44 23.34
C LYS A 127 4.94 -16.48 22.75
N ASN A 128 3.67 -16.85 22.88
CA ASN A 128 2.57 -16.02 22.39
C ASN A 128 2.28 -14.87 23.37
N LEU A 129 1.75 -13.77 22.86
CA LEU A 129 1.30 -12.64 23.65
C LEU A 129 0.11 -13.06 24.51
N THR A 130 0.21 -12.88 25.84
CA THR A 130 -0.89 -13.14 26.76
C THR A 130 -1.80 -11.93 26.94
N LYS A 131 -2.98 -12.13 27.48
CA LYS A 131 -3.93 -11.06 27.78
C LYS A 131 -3.32 -10.02 28.72
N GLU A 132 -2.67 -10.48 29.78
CA GLU A 132 -2.05 -9.64 30.82
C GLU A 132 -0.93 -8.79 30.22
N ALA A 133 -0.09 -9.40 29.38
CA ALA A 133 0.97 -8.69 28.67
C ALA A 133 0.42 -7.67 27.70
N ALA A 134 -0.64 -7.99 26.95
CA ALA A 134 -1.28 -7.05 26.04
C ALA A 134 -1.85 -5.83 26.77
N VAL A 135 -2.53 -6.05 27.89
CA VAL A 135 -3.06 -4.96 28.75
C VAL A 135 -1.92 -4.08 29.28
N THR A 136 -0.84 -4.70 29.76
CA THR A 136 0.33 -3.99 30.27
C THR A 136 0.96 -3.12 29.16
N ILE A 137 1.16 -3.67 27.97
CA ILE A 137 1.71 -2.93 26.83
C ILE A 137 0.81 -1.74 26.47
N ILE A 138 -0.50 -1.94 26.36
CA ILE A 138 -1.44 -0.86 26.06
C ILE A 138 -1.30 0.28 27.08
N ASN A 139 -1.34 -0.05 28.37
CA ASN A 139 -1.24 0.94 29.43
C ASN A 139 0.11 1.67 29.41
N THR A 140 1.21 0.95 29.21
CA THR A 140 2.55 1.54 29.13
C THR A 140 2.65 2.52 27.97
N VAL A 141 2.23 2.10 26.77
CA VAL A 141 2.32 2.91 25.57
C VAL A 141 1.41 4.13 25.61
N GLU A 142 0.18 3.99 26.11
CA GLU A 142 -0.75 5.13 26.19
C GLU A 142 -0.30 6.20 27.19
N ASN A 143 0.41 5.80 28.25
CA ASN A 143 0.95 6.70 29.27
C ASN A 143 2.39 7.14 28.98
N ASP A 144 2.98 6.71 27.88
CA ASP A 144 4.33 7.13 27.51
C ASP A 144 4.36 8.63 27.19
N THR A 145 5.03 9.38 28.05
CA THR A 145 5.24 10.84 27.89
C THR A 145 6.48 11.18 27.08
N THR A 146 7.31 10.20 26.76
CA THR A 146 8.55 10.38 26.00
C THR A 146 8.34 10.24 24.49
N LEU A 147 7.18 9.71 24.08
CA LEU A 147 6.81 9.54 22.69
C LEU A 147 6.79 10.90 21.99
N GLN A 148 7.44 10.97 20.82
CA GLN A 148 7.50 12.18 20.01
C GLN A 148 6.85 11.94 18.64
N GLY A 149 6.32 13.01 18.03
CA GLY A 149 5.87 12.98 16.64
C GLY A 149 7.04 12.77 15.69
N TYR A 150 6.75 12.31 14.48
CA TYR A 150 7.75 12.23 13.44
C TYR A 150 8.18 13.65 12.99
N ALA A 151 9.47 13.81 12.76
CA ALA A 151 9.98 15.00 12.08
C ALA A 151 9.54 15.01 10.61
N GLU A 152 9.39 16.21 10.05
CA GLU A 152 9.09 16.37 8.63
C GLU A 152 10.33 15.93 7.82
N GLU A 153 10.28 14.77 7.21
CA GLU A 153 11.35 14.29 6.33
C GLU A 153 10.91 14.42 4.86
N THR A 154 11.57 15.30 4.14
CA THR A 154 11.44 15.39 2.69
C THR A 154 12.70 14.82 2.04
N ASN A 155 12.63 13.59 1.56
CA ASN A 155 13.68 13.08 0.70
C ASN A 155 13.45 13.60 -0.72
N THR A 156 14.16 14.66 -1.07
CA THR A 156 14.09 15.29 -2.40
C THR A 156 15.09 14.72 -3.40
N LYS A 157 15.91 13.76 -2.98
CA LYS A 157 16.89 13.15 -3.88
C LYS A 157 16.21 12.27 -4.91
N PRO A 158 16.53 12.37 -6.19
CA PRO A 158 16.07 11.42 -7.19
C PRO A 158 16.44 9.98 -6.80
N LEU A 159 15.57 9.02 -7.10
CA LEU A 159 15.79 7.60 -6.76
C LEU A 159 17.13 7.07 -7.27
N MET A 160 17.59 7.57 -8.42
CA MET A 160 18.84 7.18 -9.09
C MET A 160 19.95 8.22 -8.91
N SER A 161 19.88 9.07 -7.86
CA SER A 161 20.93 10.05 -7.61
C SER A 161 22.26 9.36 -7.24
N GLY A 162 23.34 9.72 -7.95
CA GLY A 162 24.66 9.12 -7.77
C GLY A 162 24.89 7.81 -8.53
N VAL A 163 23.98 7.43 -9.41
CA VAL A 163 24.15 6.30 -10.34
C VAL A 163 24.35 6.85 -11.74
N ASP A 164 25.53 6.63 -12.30
CA ASP A 164 25.80 6.91 -13.71
C ASP A 164 25.13 5.82 -14.57
N LEU A 165 24.01 6.17 -15.20
CA LEU A 165 23.33 5.25 -16.10
C LEU A 165 24.08 5.21 -17.43
N VAL A 166 24.68 4.07 -17.72
CA VAL A 166 25.26 3.81 -19.03
C VAL A 166 24.14 3.36 -19.98
N THR A 167 23.97 4.07 -21.07
CA THR A 167 22.98 3.73 -22.10
C THR A 167 23.34 2.39 -22.73
N GLY A 168 22.44 1.41 -22.64
CA GLY A 168 22.55 0.14 -23.33
C GLY A 168 22.11 0.24 -24.78
N SER A 169 22.46 -0.76 -25.58
CA SER A 169 22.01 -0.90 -26.97
C SER A 169 21.45 -2.29 -27.23
N ILE A 170 20.63 -2.43 -28.27
CA ILE A 170 20.20 -3.73 -28.76
C ILE A 170 21.31 -4.25 -29.68
N VAL A 171 21.86 -5.43 -29.34
CA VAL A 171 22.95 -6.05 -30.13
C VAL A 171 22.45 -7.14 -31.06
N SER A 172 21.28 -7.71 -30.80
CA SER A 172 20.61 -8.62 -31.74
C SER A 172 19.11 -8.57 -31.59
N GLU A 173 18.42 -8.90 -32.68
CA GLU A 173 16.97 -9.03 -32.75
C GLU A 173 16.62 -10.34 -33.46
N LYS A 174 15.70 -11.11 -32.90
CA LYS A 174 15.24 -12.38 -33.43
C LYS A 174 13.74 -12.51 -33.25
N GLU A 175 13.04 -12.96 -34.31
CA GLU A 175 11.63 -13.28 -34.22
C GLU A 175 11.44 -14.71 -33.66
N ASP A 176 10.58 -14.84 -32.65
CA ASP A 176 10.06 -16.12 -32.18
C ASP A 176 8.68 -16.34 -32.80
N LYS A 177 8.64 -17.20 -33.83
CA LYS A 177 7.42 -17.49 -34.60
C LYS A 177 6.40 -18.34 -33.84
N GLU A 178 6.85 -19.14 -32.86
CA GLU A 178 5.95 -20.03 -32.11
C GLU A 178 4.97 -19.24 -31.25
N ILE A 179 5.45 -18.20 -30.59
CA ILE A 179 4.64 -17.36 -29.72
C ILE A 179 4.37 -15.97 -30.31
N GLY A 180 4.90 -15.65 -31.48
CA GLY A 180 4.75 -14.37 -32.15
C GLY A 180 5.32 -13.21 -31.31
N SER A 181 6.55 -13.36 -30.84
CA SER A 181 7.27 -12.34 -30.06
C SER A 181 8.58 -11.98 -30.74
N THR A 182 9.14 -10.83 -30.39
CA THR A 182 10.49 -10.42 -30.76
C THR A 182 11.41 -10.55 -29.57
N ILE A 183 12.57 -11.19 -29.76
CA ILE A 183 13.60 -11.33 -28.75
C ILE A 183 14.71 -10.33 -29.04
N PHE A 184 14.93 -9.39 -28.13
CA PHE A 184 16.07 -8.48 -28.17
C PHE A 184 17.14 -8.94 -27.23
N THR A 185 18.40 -9.00 -27.67
CA THR A 185 19.54 -9.14 -26.77
C THR A 185 20.15 -7.76 -26.55
N LEU A 186 20.28 -7.35 -25.29
CA LEU A 186 20.87 -6.08 -24.91
C LEU A 186 22.39 -6.19 -24.77
N SER A 187 23.11 -5.07 -24.86
CA SER A 187 24.57 -4.99 -24.73
C SER A 187 25.11 -5.52 -23.40
N ASN A 188 24.29 -5.61 -22.36
CA ASN A 188 24.61 -6.22 -21.07
C ASN A 188 24.28 -7.72 -20.99
N GLY A 189 23.90 -8.36 -22.12
CA GLY A 189 23.56 -9.78 -22.20
C GLY A 189 22.13 -10.15 -21.77
N ILE A 190 21.30 -9.19 -21.36
CA ILE A 190 19.90 -9.47 -21.01
C ILE A 190 19.08 -9.72 -22.29
N ASN A 191 18.30 -10.81 -22.27
CA ASN A 191 17.31 -11.08 -23.30
C ASN A 191 15.95 -10.51 -22.88
N VAL A 192 15.36 -9.74 -23.76
CA VAL A 192 14.03 -9.13 -23.60
C VAL A 192 13.07 -9.75 -24.60
N HIS A 193 12.04 -10.41 -24.14
CA HIS A 193 10.96 -10.92 -24.97
C HIS A 193 9.85 -9.88 -25.05
N TYR A 194 9.64 -9.33 -26.23
CA TYR A 194 8.61 -8.33 -26.49
C TYR A 194 7.49 -8.92 -27.30
N LYS A 195 6.27 -8.74 -26.86
CA LYS A 195 5.08 -9.10 -27.62
C LYS A 195 4.04 -7.99 -27.55
N PHE A 196 3.65 -7.47 -28.69
CA PHE A 196 2.51 -6.58 -28.79
C PHE A 196 1.20 -7.40 -28.82
N VAL A 197 0.25 -7.02 -27.97
CA VAL A 197 -1.08 -7.64 -27.89
C VAL A 197 -2.13 -6.54 -27.82
N ASP A 198 -3.01 -6.47 -28.81
CA ASP A 198 -4.11 -5.48 -28.89
C ASP A 198 -5.36 -5.93 -28.12
N LYS A 199 -5.17 -6.65 -27.02
CA LYS A 199 -6.29 -7.14 -26.21
C LYS A 199 -6.74 -6.14 -25.15
N ASN A 200 -5.79 -5.43 -24.57
CA ASN A 200 -6.04 -4.39 -23.55
C ASN A 200 -5.39 -3.09 -24.02
N LYS A 201 -6.17 -2.02 -24.01
CA LYS A 201 -5.66 -0.68 -24.34
C LYS A 201 -4.91 -0.09 -23.14
N ASN A 202 -3.80 0.61 -23.43
CA ASN A 202 -3.00 1.31 -22.42
C ASN A 202 -2.48 0.42 -21.27
N ASP A 203 -2.29 -0.87 -21.52
CA ASP A 203 -1.76 -1.82 -20.54
C ASP A 203 -0.36 -2.26 -21.00
N VAL A 204 0.65 -1.97 -20.19
CA VAL A 204 2.02 -2.43 -20.39
C VAL A 204 2.42 -3.31 -19.22
N LYS A 205 2.71 -4.58 -19.51
CA LYS A 205 3.20 -5.52 -18.49
C LYS A 205 4.69 -5.76 -18.68
N LEU A 206 5.46 -5.45 -17.66
CA LEU A 206 6.88 -5.74 -17.59
C LEU A 206 7.13 -6.78 -16.48
N SER A 207 7.80 -7.87 -16.84
CA SER A 207 8.25 -8.87 -15.86
C SER A 207 9.73 -9.13 -16.07
N ALA A 208 10.49 -9.14 -14.99
CA ALA A 208 11.89 -9.51 -15.00
C ALA A 208 12.10 -10.76 -14.15
N VAL A 209 12.81 -11.75 -14.70
CA VAL A 209 13.12 -13.01 -14.01
C VAL A 209 14.64 -13.18 -13.98
N SER A 210 15.18 -13.40 -12.80
CA SER A 210 16.58 -13.77 -12.60
C SER A 210 16.63 -15.11 -11.89
N TYR A 211 17.50 -15.99 -12.35
CA TYR A 211 17.79 -17.23 -11.64
C TYR A 211 18.56 -16.92 -10.37
N GLY A 212 18.15 -17.54 -9.26
CA GLY A 212 18.78 -17.31 -7.97
C GLY A 212 17.74 -17.12 -6.87
N GLY A 213 18.08 -16.32 -5.87
CA GLY A 213 17.26 -16.07 -4.72
C GLY A 213 17.50 -17.09 -3.60
N GLN A 214 16.48 -17.40 -2.82
CA GLN A 214 16.62 -18.21 -1.60
C GLN A 214 17.16 -19.64 -1.85
N SER A 215 16.99 -20.18 -3.07
CA SER A 215 17.53 -21.49 -3.46
C SER A 215 19.05 -21.52 -3.64
N LEU A 216 19.70 -20.37 -3.65
CA LEU A 216 21.17 -20.23 -3.69
C LEU A 216 21.80 -19.92 -2.32
N LEU A 217 20.97 -19.78 -1.29
CA LEU A 217 21.41 -19.60 0.09
C LEU A 217 21.40 -20.97 0.76
N GLU A 218 22.55 -21.58 0.96
CA GLU A 218 22.74 -22.76 1.80
C GLU A 218 22.57 -22.43 3.28
#